data_99d4f0e945ed08ce34c715fc09f7e476
#
_entry.id   99d4f0e945ed08ce34c715fc09f7e476
#
_cell.length_a   1.000
_cell.length_b   1.000
_cell.length_c   1.000
_cell.angle_alpha   90.00
_cell.angle_beta   90.00
_cell.angle_gamma   90.00
#
_symmetry.space_group_name_H-M   'P 1'
#
loop_
_entity.id
_entity.type
_entity.pdbx_description
1 polymer ?
#
loop_
_entity_poly.entity_id
_entity_poly.type
_entity_poly.pdbx_seq_one_letter_code
_entity_poly.pdbx_strand_id
1 'polypeptide(L)'
;HDEMAQLFWPAMPVVLEHEHYGLSKKRGNWDSELLVESVEAYHASYMSIHWWPREELAECREAIDRINRRIGYRLRMDNASWPQKVALGEAFTIESAWSNAGVAPCYKGGFPCFTLKDARGGIVSVLVDDSLDVGTLPVAAPEQASTLALASTFTIAPRFTERGHCFFRA
;
A
#
# COMPACT_ATOMS: atom_id res chain seq x y z
N HIS A 1 -14.98 11.32 -20.72
CA HIS A 1 -14.47 11.42 -19.34
C HIS A 1 -13.44 10.36 -19.02
N ASP A 2 -13.62 9.13 -19.50
CA ASP A 2 -12.75 7.99 -19.21
C ASP A 2 -11.32 8.20 -19.74
N GLU A 3 -11.18 8.73 -20.96
CA GLU A 3 -9.88 9.02 -21.56
C GLU A 3 -9.02 9.99 -20.72
N MET A 4 -9.65 11.00 -20.11
CA MET A 4 -8.92 11.93 -19.24
C MET A 4 -8.40 11.26 -17.98
N ALA A 5 -9.19 10.42 -17.32
CA ALA A 5 -8.75 9.70 -16.14
C ALA A 5 -7.56 8.79 -16.47
N GLN A 6 -7.60 8.10 -17.63
CA GLN A 6 -6.51 7.24 -18.10
C GLN A 6 -5.21 8.00 -18.40
N LEU A 7 -5.29 9.28 -18.74
CA LEU A 7 -4.10 10.13 -18.95
C LEU A 7 -3.47 10.58 -17.63
N PHE A 8 -4.26 10.77 -16.58
CA PHE A 8 -3.78 11.40 -15.35
C PHE A 8 -3.38 10.41 -14.27
N TRP A 9 -4.12 9.30 -14.08
CA TRP A 9 -3.85 8.39 -12.97
C TRP A 9 -2.42 7.83 -12.91
N PRO A 10 -1.67 7.65 -14.01
CA PRO A 10 -0.29 7.17 -13.90
C PRO A 10 0.66 8.18 -13.23
N ALA A 11 0.31 9.47 -13.24
CA ALA A 11 1.18 10.55 -12.79
C ALA A 11 0.65 11.33 -11.58
N MET A 12 -0.66 11.31 -11.33
CA MET A 12 -1.28 12.09 -10.24
C MET A 12 -2.52 11.41 -9.67
N PRO A 13 -2.82 11.68 -8.39
CA PRO A 13 -4.01 11.12 -7.73
C PRO A 13 -5.31 11.54 -8.42
N VAL A 14 -6.18 10.56 -8.67
CA VAL A 14 -7.56 10.79 -9.09
C VAL A 14 -8.46 10.82 -7.87
N VAL A 15 -9.28 11.86 -7.76
CA VAL A 15 -10.27 12.01 -6.70
C VAL A 15 -11.65 11.87 -7.32
N LEU A 16 -12.44 10.92 -6.84
CA LEU A 16 -13.83 10.76 -7.24
C LEU A 16 -14.74 11.45 -6.23
N GLU A 17 -15.74 12.11 -6.76
CA GLU A 17 -16.85 12.67 -6.00
C GLU A 17 -18.16 12.12 -6.57
N HIS A 18 -18.91 11.39 -5.75
CA HIS A 18 -20.18 10.85 -6.21
C HIS A 18 -21.34 11.84 -6.06
N GLU A 19 -22.43 11.57 -6.74
CA GLU A 19 -23.68 12.34 -6.59
C GLU A 19 -24.19 12.22 -5.14
N HIS A 20 -24.94 13.22 -4.74
CA HIS A 20 -25.60 13.31 -3.46
C HIS A 20 -26.45 12.05 -3.13
N TYR A 21 -26.00 11.21 -2.21
CA TYR A 21 -26.60 9.89 -1.93
C TYR A 21 -28.12 9.94 -1.76
N GLY A 22 -28.62 10.78 -0.84
CA GLY A 22 -30.04 10.81 -0.53
C GLY A 22 -30.92 11.31 -1.68
N LEU A 23 -30.41 12.20 -2.56
CA LEU A 23 -31.12 12.64 -3.75
C LEU A 23 -31.11 11.57 -4.84
N SER A 24 -29.96 10.98 -5.09
CA SER A 24 -29.80 9.94 -6.09
C SER A 24 -30.67 8.72 -5.74
N LYS A 25 -30.68 8.32 -4.48
CA LYS A 25 -31.54 7.25 -3.98
C LYS A 25 -33.02 7.56 -4.18
N LYS A 26 -33.48 8.79 -3.84
CA LYS A 26 -34.88 9.20 -4.05
C LYS A 26 -35.31 9.19 -5.52
N ARG A 27 -34.37 9.42 -6.42
CA ARG A 27 -34.58 9.39 -7.87
C ARG A 27 -34.49 7.99 -8.48
N GLY A 28 -34.04 6.99 -7.71
CA GLY A 28 -33.79 5.65 -8.18
C GLY A 28 -32.52 5.52 -9.04
N ASN A 29 -31.59 6.47 -8.93
CA ASN A 29 -30.36 6.52 -9.73
C ASN A 29 -29.12 6.02 -8.96
N TRP A 30 -29.28 5.70 -7.66
CA TRP A 30 -28.15 5.22 -6.87
C TRP A 30 -27.80 3.77 -7.23
N ASP A 31 -26.53 3.58 -7.58
CA ASP A 31 -25.96 2.26 -7.85
C ASP A 31 -24.60 2.14 -7.14
N SER A 32 -24.54 1.31 -6.10
CA SER A 32 -23.30 1.08 -5.36
C SER A 32 -22.29 0.23 -6.12
N GLU A 33 -22.71 -0.63 -7.04
CA GLU A 33 -21.77 -1.38 -7.87
C GLU A 33 -21.07 -0.46 -8.87
N LEU A 34 -21.76 0.51 -9.44
CA LEU A 34 -21.16 1.53 -10.30
C LEU A 34 -20.08 2.33 -9.56
N LEU A 35 -20.22 2.56 -8.25
CA LEU A 35 -19.16 3.20 -7.47
C LEU A 35 -17.91 2.33 -7.38
N VAL A 36 -18.08 1.03 -7.11
CA VAL A 36 -16.96 0.08 -7.05
C VAL A 36 -16.25 0.02 -8.41
N GLU A 37 -17.01 -0.15 -9.48
CA GLU A 37 -16.48 -0.17 -10.86
C GLU A 37 -15.75 1.14 -11.21
N SER A 38 -16.29 2.29 -10.79
CA SER A 38 -15.65 3.58 -11.02
C SER A 38 -14.31 3.71 -10.31
N VAL A 39 -14.21 3.23 -9.06
CA VAL A 39 -12.93 3.23 -8.32
C VAL A 39 -11.88 2.41 -9.05
N GLU A 40 -12.24 1.24 -9.57
CA GLU A 40 -11.33 0.38 -10.32
C GLU A 40 -10.97 1.00 -11.68
N ALA A 41 -11.96 1.44 -12.46
CA ALA A 41 -11.78 1.95 -13.82
C ALA A 41 -10.99 3.26 -13.87
N TYR A 42 -11.20 4.14 -12.89
CA TYR A 42 -10.51 5.44 -12.82
C TYR A 42 -9.24 5.42 -11.96
N HIS A 43 -8.83 4.28 -11.44
CA HIS A 43 -7.67 4.17 -10.56
C HIS A 43 -7.72 5.18 -9.41
N ALA A 44 -8.87 5.27 -8.75
CA ALA A 44 -9.13 6.32 -7.78
C ALA A 44 -8.21 6.22 -6.56
N SER A 45 -7.59 7.35 -6.20
CA SER A 45 -6.80 7.49 -4.98
C SER A 45 -7.67 7.84 -3.78
N TYR A 46 -8.73 8.60 -4.01
CA TYR A 46 -9.67 9.04 -2.99
C TYR A 46 -11.09 9.06 -3.57
N MET A 47 -12.07 8.84 -2.70
CA MET A 47 -13.47 9.05 -2.99
C MET A 47 -14.12 9.80 -1.83
N SER A 48 -14.87 10.86 -2.11
CA SER A 48 -15.64 11.55 -1.08
C SER A 48 -16.95 10.82 -0.80
N ILE A 49 -17.27 10.67 0.48
CA ILE A 49 -18.61 10.29 0.95
C ILE A 49 -19.18 11.53 1.63
N HIS A 50 -20.06 12.24 0.96
CA HIS A 50 -20.69 13.43 1.51
C HIS A 50 -22.20 13.36 1.39
N TRP A 51 -22.90 14.17 2.17
CA TRP A 51 -24.35 14.15 2.25
C TRP A 51 -24.96 12.80 2.61
N TRP A 52 -25.42 12.69 3.85
CA TRP A 52 -25.91 11.46 4.49
C TRP A 52 -24.88 10.31 4.59
N PRO A 53 -23.63 10.59 5.02
CA PRO A 53 -22.60 9.55 5.03
C PRO A 53 -22.93 8.40 5.99
N ARG A 54 -23.76 8.62 7.00
CA ARG A 54 -24.16 7.57 7.94
C ARG A 54 -25.13 6.59 7.33
N GLU A 55 -26.13 7.11 6.60
CA GLU A 55 -27.12 6.31 5.90
C GLU A 55 -26.46 5.54 4.77
N GLU A 56 -25.64 6.20 3.96
CA GLU A 56 -24.87 5.53 2.90
C GLU A 56 -23.99 4.43 3.44
N LEU A 57 -23.21 4.70 4.50
CA LEU A 57 -22.35 3.70 5.13
C LEU A 57 -23.15 2.52 5.69
N ALA A 58 -24.35 2.75 6.24
CA ALA A 58 -25.20 1.70 6.77
C ALA A 58 -25.81 0.83 5.66
N GLU A 59 -26.28 1.44 4.59
CA GLU A 59 -27.01 0.77 3.53
C GLU A 59 -26.12 0.16 2.45
N CYS A 60 -24.93 0.77 2.19
CA CYS A 60 -23.98 0.35 1.16
C CYS A 60 -22.68 -0.23 1.75
N ARG A 61 -22.74 -0.76 2.97
CA ARG A 61 -21.57 -1.21 3.73
C ARG A 61 -20.66 -2.14 2.95
N GLU A 62 -21.22 -3.11 2.26
CA GLU A 62 -20.45 -4.09 1.50
C GLU A 62 -19.67 -3.43 0.35
N ALA A 63 -20.31 -2.55 -0.42
CA ALA A 63 -19.66 -1.80 -1.48
C ALA A 63 -18.56 -0.89 -0.93
N ILE A 64 -18.82 -0.17 0.16
CA ILE A 64 -17.84 0.70 0.81
C ILE A 64 -16.64 -0.12 1.33
N ASP A 65 -16.86 -1.29 1.92
CA ASP A 65 -15.78 -2.15 2.39
C ASP A 65 -14.96 -2.73 1.22
N ARG A 66 -15.59 -3.01 0.07
CA ARG A 66 -14.88 -3.38 -1.17
C ARG A 66 -14.03 -2.24 -1.67
N ILE A 67 -14.59 -1.03 -1.76
CA ILE A 67 -13.86 0.18 -2.16
C ILE A 67 -12.68 0.42 -1.21
N ASN A 68 -12.87 0.37 0.09
CA ASN A 68 -11.83 0.58 1.08
C ASN A 68 -10.66 -0.42 0.96
N ARG A 69 -10.90 -1.61 0.42
CA ARG A 69 -9.84 -2.59 0.17
C ARG A 69 -9.03 -2.30 -1.09
N ARG A 70 -9.53 -1.44 -1.98
CA ARG A 70 -8.95 -1.22 -3.30
C ARG A 70 -8.44 0.19 -3.54
N ILE A 71 -9.17 1.19 -3.04
CA ILE A 71 -8.89 2.60 -3.32
C ILE A 71 -7.48 3.02 -2.89
N GLY A 72 -6.84 3.85 -3.70
CA GLY A 72 -5.47 4.29 -3.50
C GLY A 72 -4.44 3.21 -3.74
N TYR A 73 -3.28 3.33 -3.12
CA TYR A 73 -2.24 2.29 -3.11
C TYR A 73 -2.38 1.38 -1.88
N ARG A 74 -1.96 0.13 -2.04
CA ARG A 74 -1.90 -0.88 -0.96
C ARG A 74 -0.62 -1.67 -1.08
N LEU A 75 0.42 -1.10 -0.53
CA LEU A 75 1.73 -1.77 -0.48
C LEU A 75 1.67 -2.97 0.44
N ARG A 76 2.13 -4.11 -0.06
CA ARG A 76 2.19 -5.37 0.67
C ARG A 76 3.60 -5.93 0.59
N MET A 77 4.09 -6.41 1.71
CA MET A 77 5.22 -7.33 1.75
C MET A 77 4.65 -8.74 1.70
N ASP A 78 4.75 -9.39 0.54
CA ASP A 78 4.15 -10.70 0.30
C ASP A 78 5.00 -11.81 0.91
N ASN A 79 6.32 -11.61 0.99
CA ASN A 79 7.26 -12.53 1.62
C ASN A 79 8.48 -11.75 2.12
N ALA A 80 9.13 -12.28 3.17
CA ALA A 80 10.45 -11.84 3.60
C ALA A 80 11.20 -13.00 4.26
N SER A 81 12.51 -13.11 3.98
CA SER A 81 13.41 -14.05 4.63
C SER A 81 14.74 -13.38 4.96
N TRP A 82 15.36 -13.79 6.06
CA TRP A 82 16.62 -13.25 6.57
C TRP A 82 17.38 -14.32 7.36
N PRO A 83 18.72 -14.21 7.51
CA PRO A 83 19.51 -15.13 8.33
C PRO A 83 19.10 -15.08 9.80
N GLN A 84 19.01 -16.23 10.45
CA GLN A 84 18.72 -16.31 11.89
C GLN A 84 19.80 -15.65 12.77
N LYS A 85 21.03 -15.58 12.28
CA LYS A 85 22.18 -14.97 12.96
C LYS A 85 22.95 -14.13 11.97
N VAL A 86 23.33 -12.94 12.39
CA VAL A 86 24.12 -11.99 11.62
C VAL A 86 25.29 -11.55 12.48
N ALA A 87 26.49 -11.61 11.93
CA ALA A 87 27.67 -11.08 12.59
C ALA A 87 27.84 -9.58 12.31
N LEU A 88 28.34 -8.87 13.31
CA LEU A 88 28.57 -7.44 13.17
C LEU A 88 29.73 -7.17 12.21
N GLY A 89 29.53 -6.20 11.34
CA GLY A 89 30.48 -5.83 10.29
C GLY A 89 30.50 -6.77 9.09
N GLU A 90 29.75 -7.87 9.13
CA GLU A 90 29.60 -8.77 7.99
C GLU A 90 28.36 -8.42 7.18
N ALA A 91 28.45 -8.66 5.88
CA ALA A 91 27.32 -8.49 4.97
C ALA A 91 26.34 -9.66 5.12
N PHE A 92 25.03 -9.34 5.06
CA PHE A 92 23.97 -10.34 5.03
C PHE A 92 22.85 -9.88 4.08
N THR A 93 22.09 -10.83 3.57
CA THR A 93 21.02 -10.55 2.61
C THR A 93 19.65 -10.75 3.27
N ILE A 94 18.75 -9.82 3.02
CA ILE A 94 17.31 -9.96 3.24
C ILE A 94 16.68 -10.17 1.88
N GLU A 95 15.98 -11.28 1.71
CA GLU A 95 15.11 -11.49 0.57
C GLU A 95 13.72 -10.99 0.91
N SER A 96 13.10 -10.25 0.02
CA SER A 96 11.74 -9.74 0.21
C SER A 96 10.98 -9.70 -1.10
N ALA A 97 9.64 -9.71 -1.00
CA ALA A 97 8.78 -9.63 -2.16
C ALA A 97 7.66 -8.63 -1.88
N TRP A 98 7.44 -7.72 -2.81
CA TRP A 98 6.56 -6.58 -2.66
C TRP A 98 5.55 -6.47 -3.78
N SER A 99 4.34 -6.05 -3.46
CA SER A 99 3.28 -5.77 -4.44
C SER A 99 2.45 -4.54 -4.05
N ASN A 100 1.74 -3.99 -5.03
CA ASN A 100 0.72 -2.99 -4.80
C ASN A 100 -0.66 -3.58 -5.15
N ALA A 101 -1.44 -3.94 -4.16
CA ALA A 101 -2.78 -4.49 -4.32
C ALA A 101 -3.89 -3.42 -4.39
N GLY A 102 -3.52 -2.15 -4.47
CA GLY A 102 -4.44 -1.02 -4.69
C GLY A 102 -4.70 -0.75 -6.16
N VAL A 103 -5.57 0.22 -6.43
CA VAL A 103 -5.91 0.65 -7.80
C VAL A 103 -5.03 1.78 -8.31
N ALA A 104 -4.26 2.43 -7.44
CA ALA A 104 -3.44 3.59 -7.81
C ALA A 104 -1.97 3.39 -7.40
N PRO A 105 -1.02 4.07 -8.06
CA PRO A 105 0.37 4.10 -7.64
C PRO A 105 0.57 4.79 -6.28
N CYS A 106 1.67 4.48 -5.60
CA CYS A 106 2.18 5.31 -4.51
C CYS A 106 2.95 6.50 -5.08
N TYR A 107 2.26 7.58 -5.45
CA TYR A 107 2.81 8.68 -6.26
C TYR A 107 4.04 9.36 -5.67
N LYS A 108 4.15 9.39 -4.34
CA LYS A 108 5.34 9.94 -3.69
C LYS A 108 6.51 8.96 -3.68
N GLY A 109 6.24 7.70 -3.99
CA GLY A 109 7.23 6.66 -3.87
C GLY A 109 7.70 6.43 -2.44
N GLY A 110 8.87 5.88 -2.33
CA GLY A 110 9.55 5.57 -1.07
C GLY A 110 10.30 4.26 -1.17
N PHE A 111 11.06 3.96 -0.11
CA PHE A 111 11.93 2.80 -0.09
C PHE A 111 11.50 1.81 1.00
N PRO A 112 11.51 0.50 0.75
CA PRO A 112 11.34 -0.49 1.80
C PRO A 112 12.37 -0.29 2.90
N CYS A 113 11.97 -0.50 4.15
CA CYS A 113 12.92 -0.48 5.24
C CYS A 113 12.63 -1.60 6.25
N PHE A 114 13.71 -2.16 6.80
CA PHE A 114 13.67 -3.19 7.81
C PHE A 114 14.19 -2.61 9.12
N THR A 115 13.42 -2.76 10.19
CA THR A 115 13.77 -2.23 11.50
C THR A 115 14.36 -3.33 12.37
N LEU A 116 15.61 -3.17 12.77
CA LEU A 116 16.24 -4.04 13.73
C LEU A 116 15.92 -3.56 15.15
N LYS A 117 15.40 -4.45 15.98
CA LYS A 117 15.00 -4.13 17.36
C LYS A 117 15.76 -5.00 18.36
N ASP A 118 16.03 -4.43 19.53
CA ASP A 118 16.54 -5.17 20.68
C ASP A 118 15.45 -6.03 21.35
N ALA A 119 15.82 -6.80 22.38
CA ALA A 119 14.89 -7.65 23.12
C ALA A 119 13.78 -6.85 23.85
N ARG A 120 13.97 -5.56 24.09
CA ARG A 120 13.01 -4.65 24.72
C ARG A 120 12.12 -3.94 23.71
N GLY A 121 12.34 -4.17 22.42
CA GLY A 121 11.61 -3.52 21.34
C GLY A 121 12.18 -2.15 20.91
N GLY A 122 13.30 -1.74 21.49
CA GLY A 122 14.02 -0.52 21.09
C GLY A 122 14.62 -0.66 19.70
N ILE A 123 14.48 0.38 18.87
CA ILE A 123 15.05 0.39 17.52
C ILE A 123 16.56 0.56 17.61
N VAL A 124 17.31 -0.42 17.11
CA VAL A 124 18.78 -0.43 17.09
C VAL A 124 19.30 0.09 15.75
N SER A 125 18.63 -0.27 14.65
CA SER A 125 18.99 0.16 13.30
C SER A 125 17.77 0.13 12.38
N VAL A 126 17.84 0.95 11.34
CA VAL A 126 16.91 0.91 10.21
C VAL A 126 17.74 0.65 8.96
N LEU A 127 17.41 -0.42 8.26
CA LEU A 127 18.06 -0.84 7.03
C LEU A 127 17.14 -0.42 5.87
N VAL A 128 17.57 0.52 5.06
CA VAL A 128 16.79 1.03 3.93
C VAL A 128 17.26 0.35 2.66
N ASP A 129 16.31 -0.18 1.91
CA ASP A 129 16.55 -0.76 0.59
C ASP A 129 16.18 0.28 -0.49
N ASP A 130 17.16 0.99 -0.98
CA ASP A 130 17.00 2.01 -2.01
C ASP A 130 17.00 1.44 -3.45
N SER A 131 17.07 0.13 -3.60
CA SER A 131 16.98 -0.53 -4.90
C SER A 131 15.55 -0.59 -5.47
N LEU A 132 14.53 -0.44 -4.61
CA LEU A 132 13.12 -0.39 -5.00
C LEU A 132 12.48 0.94 -4.57
N ASP A 133 12.05 1.75 -5.53
CA ASP A 133 11.04 2.77 -5.27
C ASP A 133 9.64 2.12 -5.35
N VAL A 134 8.92 2.06 -4.22
CA VAL A 134 7.58 1.46 -4.15
C VAL A 134 6.55 2.16 -5.05
N GLY A 135 6.82 3.38 -5.49
CA GLY A 135 6.02 4.09 -6.49
C GLY A 135 6.01 3.42 -7.85
N THR A 136 7.02 2.60 -8.15
CA THR A 136 7.14 1.86 -9.42
C THR A 136 6.46 0.50 -9.40
N LEU A 137 5.90 0.06 -8.25
CA LEU A 137 5.19 -1.22 -8.18
C LEU A 137 3.97 -1.20 -9.10
N PRO A 138 3.80 -2.23 -9.94
CA PRO A 138 2.67 -2.31 -10.85
C PRO A 138 1.33 -2.29 -10.12
N VAL A 139 0.39 -1.56 -10.68
CA VAL A 139 -1.01 -1.56 -10.25
C VAL A 139 -1.74 -2.69 -10.96
N ALA A 140 -2.49 -3.50 -10.23
CA ALA A 140 -3.26 -4.60 -10.78
C ALA A 140 -4.48 -4.94 -9.92
N ALA A 141 -5.38 -5.75 -10.46
CA ALA A 141 -6.47 -6.34 -9.68
C ALA A 141 -5.92 -7.14 -8.49
N PRO A 142 -6.68 -7.31 -7.38
CA PRO A 142 -6.19 -7.84 -6.11
C PRO A 142 -5.42 -9.16 -6.23
N GLU A 143 -5.93 -10.07 -7.04
CA GLU A 143 -5.37 -11.41 -7.22
C GLU A 143 -4.34 -11.49 -8.34
N GLN A 144 -4.13 -10.37 -9.04
CA GLN A 144 -3.23 -10.25 -10.18
C GLN A 144 -2.07 -9.28 -9.93
N ALA A 145 -1.97 -8.73 -8.72
CA ALA A 145 -0.89 -7.83 -8.35
C ALA A 145 0.46 -8.54 -8.52
N SER A 146 1.27 -8.03 -9.43
CA SER A 146 2.60 -8.56 -9.69
C SER A 146 3.49 -8.35 -8.48
N THR A 147 4.15 -9.41 -8.05
CA THR A 147 5.12 -9.38 -6.96
C THR A 147 6.51 -9.12 -7.50
N LEU A 148 7.20 -8.13 -6.97
CA LEU A 148 8.60 -7.86 -7.24
C LEU A 148 9.46 -8.46 -6.12
N ALA A 149 10.33 -9.39 -6.48
CA ALA A 149 11.29 -10.00 -5.57
C ALA A 149 12.60 -9.21 -5.53
N LEU A 150 13.14 -9.01 -4.34
CA LEU A 150 14.39 -8.30 -4.07
C LEU A 150 15.32 -9.17 -3.21
N ALA A 151 16.61 -8.99 -3.40
CA ALA A 151 17.66 -9.53 -2.55
C ALA A 151 18.59 -8.38 -2.13
N SER A 152 18.35 -7.81 -0.97
CA SER A 152 19.02 -6.60 -0.50
C SER A 152 20.09 -6.92 0.50
N THR A 153 21.32 -6.43 0.27
CA THR A 153 22.48 -6.72 1.12
C THR A 153 22.75 -5.58 2.08
N PHE A 154 22.88 -5.89 3.35
CA PHE A 154 23.10 -4.94 4.43
C PHE A 154 24.32 -5.31 5.27
N THR A 155 24.88 -4.31 5.96
CA THR A 155 25.92 -4.49 6.96
C THR A 155 25.57 -3.69 8.21
N ILE A 156 25.62 -4.31 9.39
CA ILE A 156 25.40 -3.62 10.66
C ILE A 156 26.73 -3.20 11.23
N ALA A 157 26.96 -1.88 11.35
CA ALA A 157 28.22 -1.37 11.87
C ALA A 157 28.44 -1.78 13.35
N PRO A 158 29.65 -2.20 13.73
CA PRO A 158 29.96 -2.69 15.10
C PRO A 158 29.62 -1.71 16.23
N ARG A 159 29.66 -0.42 15.97
CA ARG A 159 29.38 0.65 16.96
C ARG A 159 27.97 0.65 17.54
N PHE A 160 27.02 -0.09 16.95
CA PHE A 160 25.64 -0.14 17.41
C PHE A 160 25.34 -1.24 18.44
N THR A 161 26.34 -1.95 18.92
CA THR A 161 26.12 -3.23 19.63
C THR A 161 26.82 -3.36 20.97
N GLU A 162 27.11 -2.28 21.65
CA GLU A 162 27.71 -2.42 22.99
C GLU A 162 26.82 -3.14 24.02
N ARG A 163 25.53 -3.42 23.70
CA ARG A 163 24.62 -4.16 24.59
C ARG A 163 23.56 -4.95 23.83
N GLY A 164 23.78 -6.18 23.49
CA GLY A 164 22.72 -7.15 23.29
C GLY A 164 22.58 -7.75 21.88
N HIS A 165 21.96 -8.90 21.85
CA HIS A 165 21.59 -9.62 20.63
C HIS A 165 20.44 -8.88 19.94
N CYS A 166 20.56 -8.65 18.66
CA CYS A 166 19.52 -8.03 17.84
C CYS A 166 18.62 -9.09 17.21
N PHE A 167 17.34 -8.83 17.15
CA PHE A 167 16.34 -9.70 16.52
C PHE A 167 15.58 -8.96 15.45
N PHE A 168 15.38 -9.60 14.31
CA PHE A 168 14.39 -9.16 13.34
C PHE A 168 12.99 -9.52 13.83
N ARG A 169 12.04 -8.57 13.75
CA ARG A 169 10.61 -8.83 13.85
C ARG A 169 9.93 -8.25 12.62
N ALA A 170 9.17 -9.09 11.96
CA ALA A 170 8.27 -8.69 10.87
C ALA A 170 7.07 -7.92 11.42
#